data_0690a29fddeea037a5cd6b0f223ab7f7
#
_entry.id   0690a29fddeea037a5cd6b0f223ab7f7
#
_cell.length_a   1.000
_cell.length_b   1.000
_cell.length_c   1.000
_cell.angle_alpha   90.00
_cell.angle_beta   90.00
_cell.angle_gamma   90.00
#
_symmetry.space_group_name_H-M   'P 1'
#
loop_
_entity.id
_entity.type
_entity.pdbx_description
1 polymer ?
#
loop_
_entity_poly.entity_id
_entity_poly.type
_entity_poly.pdbx_seq_one_letter_code
_entity_poly.pdbx_strand_id
1 'polypeptide(L)'
;MGGWHAHRAAAAGARIVAVVDPDQERARRIAARYRGCRAVANLADAAAVANIIHICTPTGTHAPLVAAALRARLHVIVEKPLAATVAETAELLALAGAQGVLLCPVHQFVFQDGVRTAAARLSAIAPVVHLDFTVCSAGAAGGDDQKRDAVAVEVLPHPLSIVARLLPGALARLQWSVQRPIAGELRVLGVADGVSISIMVSMRARPTRNRMEILGERGSMHVDLFHGFVASYGGAVSRTRKMTQPFVIATTDLVAAATNLARRAMRREPAYPGLGRLLSEFYRAIESGAPCPLPPGDTLAVAQSLEVIVREAGLVN
;
A
#
# COMPACT_ATOMS: atom_id res chain seq x y z
N MET A 1 -2.52 -7.36 12.21
CA MET A 1 -3.20 -7.25 10.91
C MET A 1 -4.27 -8.32 10.69
N GLY A 2 -4.05 -9.62 10.97
CA GLY A 2 -4.98 -10.71 10.65
C GLY A 2 -6.44 -10.49 11.02
N GLY A 3 -6.73 -9.94 12.21
CA GLY A 3 -8.11 -9.62 12.61
C GLY A 3 -8.80 -8.56 11.73
N TRP A 4 -8.04 -7.58 11.21
CA TRP A 4 -8.55 -6.60 10.24
C TRP A 4 -8.82 -7.25 8.88
N HIS A 5 -7.93 -8.13 8.42
CA HIS A 5 -8.14 -8.90 7.19
C HIS A 5 -9.39 -9.75 7.29
N ALA A 6 -9.55 -10.53 8.35
CA ALA A 6 -10.74 -11.36 8.56
C ALA A 6 -12.03 -10.53 8.57
N HIS A 7 -12.03 -9.38 9.28
CA HIS A 7 -13.16 -8.47 9.31
C HIS A 7 -13.50 -7.90 7.92
N ARG A 8 -12.49 -7.42 7.17
CA ARG A 8 -12.70 -6.85 5.84
C ARG A 8 -13.04 -7.91 4.79
N ALA A 9 -12.47 -9.10 4.90
CA ALA A 9 -12.80 -10.23 4.04
C ALA A 9 -14.27 -10.64 4.22
N ALA A 10 -14.73 -10.78 5.45
CA ALA A 10 -16.14 -11.09 5.73
C ALA A 10 -17.08 -9.97 5.23
N ALA A 11 -16.70 -8.71 5.41
CA ALA A 11 -17.47 -7.58 4.88
C ALA A 11 -17.50 -7.52 3.33
N ALA A 12 -16.49 -8.11 2.67
CA ALA A 12 -16.43 -8.27 1.21
C ALA A 12 -17.13 -9.55 0.71
N GLY A 13 -17.84 -10.29 1.59
CA GLY A 13 -18.61 -11.48 1.24
C GLY A 13 -17.86 -12.81 1.37
N ALA A 14 -16.60 -12.82 1.77
CA ALA A 14 -15.85 -14.06 1.96
C ALA A 14 -16.28 -14.79 3.24
N ARG A 15 -16.36 -16.12 3.16
CA ARG A 15 -16.56 -16.97 4.32
C ARG A 15 -15.22 -17.27 4.99
N ILE A 16 -15.04 -16.85 6.23
CA ILE A 16 -13.86 -17.19 7.02
C ILE A 16 -14.00 -18.60 7.56
N VAL A 17 -13.18 -19.54 7.08
CA VAL A 17 -13.31 -20.98 7.37
C VAL A 17 -12.25 -21.49 8.32
N ALA A 18 -11.07 -20.87 8.35
CA ALA A 18 -9.97 -21.24 9.22
C ALA A 18 -9.15 -20.03 9.66
N VAL A 19 -8.57 -20.12 10.84
CA VAL A 19 -7.56 -19.19 11.38
C VAL A 19 -6.36 -20.01 11.86
N VAL A 20 -5.17 -19.63 11.38
CA VAL A 20 -3.89 -20.21 11.82
C VAL A 20 -3.12 -19.13 12.58
N ASP A 21 -2.69 -19.41 13.77
CA ASP A 21 -1.77 -18.58 14.56
C ASP A 21 -0.99 -19.51 15.50
N PRO A 22 0.34 -19.34 15.69
CA PRO A 22 1.09 -20.10 16.69
C PRO A 22 0.47 -19.98 18.10
N ASP A 23 -0.08 -18.81 18.42
CA ASP A 23 -0.91 -18.61 19.60
C ASP A 23 -2.34 -19.13 19.35
N GLN A 24 -2.58 -20.38 19.76
CA GLN A 24 -3.86 -21.05 19.55
C GLN A 24 -5.04 -20.36 20.27
N GLU A 25 -4.79 -19.65 21.36
CA GLU A 25 -5.85 -18.88 22.04
C GLU A 25 -6.25 -17.66 21.20
N ARG A 26 -5.28 -16.98 20.60
CA ARG A 26 -5.53 -15.89 19.64
C ARG A 26 -6.28 -16.40 18.42
N ALA A 27 -5.90 -17.55 17.86
CA ALA A 27 -6.61 -18.18 16.76
C ALA A 27 -8.07 -18.46 17.12
N ARG A 28 -8.34 -19.07 18.28
CA ARG A 28 -9.71 -19.37 18.74
C ARG A 28 -10.53 -18.10 18.94
N ARG A 29 -9.96 -17.03 19.53
CA ARG A 29 -10.65 -15.74 19.72
C ARG A 29 -11.08 -15.09 18.41
N ILE A 30 -10.27 -15.21 17.35
CA ILE A 30 -10.64 -14.70 16.04
C ILE A 30 -11.67 -15.61 15.38
N ALA A 31 -11.47 -16.93 15.39
CA ALA A 31 -12.36 -17.91 14.79
C ALA A 31 -13.78 -17.83 15.37
N ALA A 32 -13.91 -17.64 16.68
CA ALA A 32 -15.21 -17.54 17.38
C ALA A 32 -16.10 -16.38 16.88
N ARG A 33 -15.54 -15.40 16.16
CA ARG A 33 -16.30 -14.29 15.58
C ARG A 33 -17.02 -14.66 14.27
N TYR A 34 -16.69 -15.81 13.68
CA TYR A 34 -17.17 -16.22 12.36
C TYR A 34 -17.80 -17.60 12.42
N ARG A 35 -19.06 -17.69 11.98
CA ARG A 35 -19.82 -18.96 12.03
C ARG A 35 -19.14 -20.05 11.20
N GLY A 36 -18.88 -21.19 11.82
CA GLY A 36 -18.25 -22.34 11.15
C GLY A 36 -16.73 -22.21 10.93
N CYS A 37 -16.10 -21.14 11.42
CA CYS A 37 -14.66 -20.98 11.38
C CYS A 37 -13.98 -21.83 12.45
N ARG A 38 -12.84 -22.42 12.14
CA ARG A 38 -12.05 -23.24 13.05
C ARG A 38 -10.66 -22.63 13.25
N ALA A 39 -10.16 -22.70 14.49
CA ALA A 39 -8.74 -22.51 14.75
C ALA A 39 -8.02 -23.83 14.38
N VAL A 40 -7.02 -23.74 13.51
CA VAL A 40 -6.24 -24.90 13.03
C VAL A 40 -4.77 -24.71 13.33
N ALA A 41 -4.01 -25.82 13.39
CA ALA A 41 -2.64 -25.78 13.88
C ALA A 41 -1.63 -25.22 12.83
N ASN A 42 -1.89 -25.46 11.56
CA ASN A 42 -0.94 -25.17 10.50
C ASN A 42 -1.64 -24.81 9.17
N LEU A 43 -0.83 -24.41 8.19
CA LEU A 43 -1.28 -24.01 6.87
C LEU A 43 -1.92 -25.17 6.10
N ALA A 44 -1.44 -26.41 6.25
CA ALA A 44 -1.98 -27.56 5.51
C ALA A 44 -3.43 -27.85 5.90
N ASP A 45 -3.75 -27.74 7.19
CA ASP A 45 -5.12 -27.91 7.70
C ASP A 45 -6.06 -26.81 7.16
N ALA A 46 -5.55 -25.58 7.03
CA ALA A 46 -6.31 -24.49 6.44
C ALA A 46 -6.49 -24.68 4.93
N ALA A 47 -5.47 -25.15 4.22
CA ALA A 47 -5.50 -25.39 2.78
C ALA A 47 -6.53 -26.45 2.37
N ALA A 48 -6.82 -27.41 3.23
CA ALA A 48 -7.81 -28.44 2.97
C ALA A 48 -9.27 -27.92 2.89
N VAL A 49 -9.52 -26.70 3.39
CA VAL A 49 -10.89 -26.13 3.51
C VAL A 49 -11.06 -24.76 2.89
N ALA A 50 -9.97 -24.14 2.43
CA ALA A 50 -9.96 -22.79 1.86
C ALA A 50 -9.55 -22.81 0.38
N ASN A 51 -9.95 -21.79 -0.37
CA ASN A 51 -9.47 -21.49 -1.72
C ASN A 51 -8.61 -20.21 -1.78
N ILE A 52 -8.68 -19.39 -0.75
CA ILE A 52 -7.91 -18.14 -0.60
C ILE A 52 -7.27 -18.13 0.77
N ILE A 53 -6.02 -17.69 0.86
CA ILE A 53 -5.34 -17.47 2.13
C ILE A 53 -4.87 -16.03 2.27
N HIS A 54 -5.00 -15.48 3.48
CA HIS A 54 -4.46 -14.19 3.87
C HIS A 54 -3.28 -14.40 4.80
N ILE A 55 -2.08 -14.00 4.36
CA ILE A 55 -0.84 -14.09 5.13
C ILE A 55 -0.58 -12.73 5.77
N CYS A 56 -0.65 -12.67 7.10
CA CYS A 56 -0.53 -11.45 7.90
C CYS A 56 0.53 -11.61 9.00
N THR A 57 1.52 -12.43 8.74
CA THR A 57 2.63 -12.77 9.63
C THR A 57 3.79 -11.76 9.46
N PRO A 58 4.86 -11.82 10.24
CA PRO A 58 6.06 -11.01 9.99
C PRO A 58 6.72 -11.34 8.65
N THR A 59 7.31 -10.33 7.99
CA THR A 59 7.88 -10.41 6.63
C THR A 59 8.82 -11.61 6.41
N GLY A 60 9.68 -11.91 7.38
CA GLY A 60 10.62 -13.04 7.27
C GLY A 60 9.95 -14.43 7.13
N THR A 61 8.64 -14.53 7.37
CA THR A 61 7.88 -15.77 7.20
C THR A 61 7.03 -15.77 5.93
N HIS A 62 6.97 -14.67 5.18
CA HIS A 62 6.10 -14.55 4.01
C HIS A 62 6.50 -15.55 2.93
N ALA A 63 7.76 -15.57 2.49
CA ALA A 63 8.21 -16.37 1.37
C ALA A 63 7.89 -17.87 1.54
N PRO A 64 8.23 -18.55 2.63
CA PRO A 64 7.92 -19.97 2.80
C PRO A 64 6.40 -20.22 2.89
N LEU A 65 5.63 -19.35 3.56
CA LEU A 65 4.18 -19.52 3.68
C LEU A 65 3.46 -19.28 2.35
N VAL A 66 3.85 -18.24 1.60
CA VAL A 66 3.31 -17.96 0.27
C VAL A 66 3.63 -19.12 -0.67
N ALA A 67 4.87 -19.60 -0.72
CA ALA A 67 5.26 -20.72 -1.57
C ALA A 67 4.46 -21.99 -1.24
N ALA A 68 4.26 -22.30 0.04
CA ALA A 68 3.45 -23.45 0.45
C ALA A 68 1.98 -23.31 0.03
N ALA A 69 1.38 -22.12 0.19
CA ALA A 69 0.02 -21.84 -0.23
C ALA A 69 -0.16 -21.95 -1.77
N LEU A 70 0.79 -21.38 -2.53
CA LEU A 70 0.77 -21.45 -3.99
C LEU A 70 0.90 -22.89 -4.51
N ARG A 71 1.79 -23.71 -3.90
CA ARG A 71 1.91 -25.15 -4.24
C ARG A 71 0.63 -25.93 -3.93
N ALA A 72 -0.13 -25.51 -2.91
CA ALA A 72 -1.45 -26.05 -2.60
C ALA A 72 -2.56 -25.47 -3.52
N ARG A 73 -2.18 -24.68 -4.55
CA ARG A 73 -3.08 -24.01 -5.50
C ARG A 73 -4.11 -23.09 -4.85
N LEU A 74 -3.71 -22.42 -3.76
CA LEU A 74 -4.52 -21.38 -3.15
C LEU A 74 -4.21 -20.03 -3.77
N HIS A 75 -5.23 -19.19 -3.93
CA HIS A 75 -5.02 -17.77 -4.18
C HIS A 75 -4.50 -17.10 -2.90
N VAL A 76 -3.56 -16.17 -3.02
CA VAL A 76 -2.85 -15.61 -1.86
C VAL A 76 -2.97 -14.09 -1.82
N ILE A 77 -3.39 -13.58 -0.69
CA ILE A 77 -3.16 -12.18 -0.28
C ILE A 77 -2.12 -12.19 0.83
N VAL A 78 -1.10 -11.38 0.71
CA VAL A 78 0.00 -11.31 1.69
C VAL A 78 0.29 -9.86 2.07
N GLU A 79 0.56 -9.61 3.35
CA GLU A 79 1.00 -8.29 3.81
C GLU A 79 2.29 -7.85 3.11
N LYS A 80 2.44 -6.54 2.99
CA LYS A 80 3.63 -5.94 2.38
C LYS A 80 4.83 -5.95 3.38
N PRO A 81 6.06 -6.04 2.87
CA PRO A 81 6.44 -6.41 1.51
C PRO A 81 6.11 -7.88 1.22
N LEU A 82 5.95 -8.25 -0.07
CA LEU A 82 5.62 -9.62 -0.46
C LEU A 82 6.63 -10.64 0.08
N ALA A 83 7.92 -10.32 -0.03
CA ALA A 83 9.03 -11.10 0.49
C ALA A 83 10.16 -10.17 0.95
N ALA A 84 11.21 -10.73 1.54
CA ALA A 84 12.34 -9.95 2.05
C ALA A 84 13.28 -9.49 0.93
N THR A 85 13.37 -10.23 -0.17
CA THR A 85 14.28 -9.97 -1.28
C THR A 85 13.56 -9.90 -2.63
N VAL A 86 14.22 -9.25 -3.61
CA VAL A 86 13.75 -9.22 -5.00
C VAL A 86 13.72 -10.63 -5.61
N ALA A 87 14.72 -11.46 -5.32
CA ALA A 87 14.79 -12.82 -5.82
C ALA A 87 13.59 -13.67 -5.36
N GLU A 88 13.30 -13.68 -4.05
CA GLU A 88 12.14 -14.35 -3.49
C GLU A 88 10.83 -13.82 -4.10
N THR A 89 10.72 -12.50 -4.27
CA THR A 89 9.55 -11.87 -4.88
C THR A 89 9.34 -12.39 -6.31
N ALA A 90 10.40 -12.44 -7.13
CA ALA A 90 10.34 -12.93 -8.50
C ALA A 90 9.96 -14.42 -8.56
N GLU A 91 10.57 -15.26 -7.72
CA GLU A 91 10.26 -16.68 -7.62
C GLU A 91 8.79 -16.94 -7.24
N LEU A 92 8.26 -16.20 -6.27
CA LEU A 92 6.87 -16.35 -5.84
C LEU A 92 5.87 -15.91 -6.93
N LEU A 93 6.16 -14.82 -7.64
CA LEU A 93 5.34 -14.37 -8.77
C LEU A 93 5.36 -15.38 -9.91
N ALA A 94 6.52 -15.95 -10.24
CA ALA A 94 6.66 -17.00 -11.23
C ALA A 94 5.90 -18.29 -10.82
N LEU A 95 6.01 -18.68 -9.55
CA LEU A 95 5.29 -19.84 -9.00
C LEU A 95 3.76 -19.64 -9.07
N ALA A 96 3.26 -18.44 -8.72
CA ALA A 96 1.83 -18.14 -8.83
C ALA A 96 1.34 -18.29 -10.27
N GLY A 97 2.08 -17.77 -11.25
CA GLY A 97 1.79 -17.94 -12.67
C GLY A 97 1.78 -19.40 -13.11
N ALA A 98 2.80 -20.19 -12.68
CA ALA A 98 2.88 -21.61 -13.01
C ALA A 98 1.74 -22.45 -12.39
N GLN A 99 1.23 -22.04 -11.22
CA GLN A 99 0.10 -22.73 -10.57
C GLN A 99 -1.27 -22.23 -11.05
N GLY A 100 -1.32 -21.17 -11.85
CA GLY A 100 -2.58 -20.58 -12.33
C GLY A 100 -3.41 -19.91 -11.21
N VAL A 101 -2.77 -19.41 -10.17
CA VAL A 101 -3.42 -18.75 -9.03
C VAL A 101 -2.97 -17.30 -8.88
N LEU A 102 -3.79 -16.48 -8.26
CA LEU A 102 -3.48 -15.07 -8.03
C LEU A 102 -2.68 -14.88 -6.74
N LEU A 103 -1.61 -14.08 -6.82
CA LEU A 103 -0.81 -13.62 -5.69
C LEU A 103 -0.87 -12.09 -5.65
N CYS A 104 -1.32 -11.53 -4.51
CA CYS A 104 -1.53 -10.10 -4.36
C CYS A 104 -0.93 -9.58 -3.05
N PRO A 105 0.10 -8.74 -3.08
CA PRO A 105 0.56 -8.03 -1.89
C PRO A 105 -0.43 -6.94 -1.48
N VAL A 106 -0.47 -6.61 -0.18
CA VAL A 106 -1.40 -5.62 0.37
C VAL A 106 -0.86 -4.20 0.15
N HIS A 107 -0.91 -3.72 -1.07
CA HIS A 107 -0.68 -2.31 -1.39
C HIS A 107 -2.01 -1.52 -1.34
N GLN A 108 -2.66 -1.50 -0.17
CA GLN A 108 -4.00 -0.95 -0.01
C GLN A 108 -4.14 0.53 -0.37
N PHE A 109 -3.05 1.32 -0.31
CA PHE A 109 -3.11 2.76 -0.62
C PHE A 109 -3.48 3.02 -2.08
N VAL A 110 -3.08 2.14 -3.00
CA VAL A 110 -3.46 2.20 -4.41
C VAL A 110 -4.99 2.16 -4.60
N PHE A 111 -5.70 1.53 -3.66
CA PHE A 111 -7.16 1.34 -3.69
C PHE A 111 -7.95 2.37 -2.89
N GLN A 112 -7.30 3.33 -2.26
CA GLN A 112 -7.96 4.46 -1.60
C GLN A 112 -8.71 5.33 -2.61
N ASP A 113 -9.88 5.86 -2.23
CA ASP A 113 -10.70 6.70 -3.09
C ASP A 113 -9.92 7.95 -3.57
N GLY A 114 -9.07 8.54 -2.71
CA GLY A 114 -8.22 9.68 -3.05
C GLY A 114 -7.22 9.35 -4.16
N VAL A 115 -6.47 8.26 -4.02
CA VAL A 115 -5.45 7.82 -5.01
C VAL A 115 -6.13 7.44 -6.34
N ARG A 116 -7.24 6.72 -6.28
CA ARG A 116 -8.00 6.32 -7.47
C ARG A 116 -8.58 7.53 -8.21
N THR A 117 -9.09 8.51 -7.47
CA THR A 117 -9.59 9.75 -8.06
C THR A 117 -8.46 10.56 -8.67
N ALA A 118 -7.29 10.63 -8.01
CA ALA A 118 -6.10 11.27 -8.56
C ALA A 118 -5.66 10.60 -9.86
N ALA A 119 -5.59 9.26 -9.90
CA ALA A 119 -5.26 8.50 -11.10
C ALA A 119 -6.24 8.78 -12.25
N ALA A 120 -7.55 8.80 -11.97
CA ALA A 120 -8.58 9.07 -12.98
C ALA A 120 -8.53 10.51 -13.52
N ARG A 121 -8.00 11.47 -12.74
CA ARG A 121 -7.89 12.88 -13.11
C ARG A 121 -6.48 13.29 -13.56
N LEU A 122 -5.54 12.37 -13.64
CA LEU A 122 -4.13 12.68 -13.92
C LEU A 122 -3.96 13.43 -15.25
N SER A 123 -4.73 13.06 -16.28
CA SER A 123 -4.73 13.74 -17.59
C SER A 123 -5.15 15.20 -17.51
N ALA A 124 -5.94 15.62 -16.54
CA ALA A 124 -6.38 17.00 -16.38
C ALA A 124 -5.24 17.95 -15.96
N ILE A 125 -4.22 17.44 -15.28
CA ILE A 125 -3.06 18.21 -14.84
C ILE A 125 -1.79 17.93 -15.64
N ALA A 126 -1.82 16.92 -16.52
CA ALA A 126 -0.67 16.44 -17.29
C ALA A 126 -0.09 17.52 -18.22
N PRO A 127 1.20 17.43 -18.61
CA PRO A 127 2.19 16.44 -18.14
C PRO A 127 2.46 16.54 -16.63
N VAL A 128 2.69 15.39 -16.00
CA VAL A 128 3.15 15.36 -14.61
C VAL A 128 4.64 15.69 -14.57
N VAL A 129 5.03 16.58 -13.68
CA VAL A 129 6.42 17.04 -13.51
C VAL A 129 7.05 16.51 -12.23
N HIS A 130 6.24 16.37 -11.16
CA HIS A 130 6.75 15.98 -9.86
C HIS A 130 5.70 15.25 -9.02
N LEU A 131 6.14 14.25 -8.27
CA LEU A 131 5.40 13.61 -7.19
C LEU A 131 6.17 13.82 -5.88
N ASP A 132 5.54 14.44 -4.89
CA ASP A 132 6.11 14.61 -3.54
C ASP A 132 5.35 13.80 -2.50
N PHE A 133 6.07 12.97 -1.75
CA PHE A 133 5.51 12.18 -0.65
C PHE A 133 6.10 12.63 0.68
N THR A 134 5.26 12.94 1.65
CA THR A 134 5.64 13.21 3.02
C THR A 134 5.01 12.19 3.95
N VAL A 135 5.84 11.37 4.60
CA VAL A 135 5.42 10.36 5.58
C VAL A 135 6.05 10.66 6.93
N CYS A 136 5.24 11.13 7.88
CA CYS A 136 5.64 11.35 9.27
C CYS A 136 4.87 10.38 10.16
N SER A 137 5.54 9.54 10.92
CA SER A 137 4.91 8.50 11.74
C SER A 137 5.45 8.49 13.16
N ALA A 138 4.56 8.15 14.11
CA ALA A 138 4.90 7.85 15.49
C ALA A 138 5.14 6.36 15.74
N GLY A 139 5.09 5.50 14.70
CA GLY A 139 5.14 4.05 14.83
C GLY A 139 6.40 3.49 15.50
N ALA A 140 7.49 4.27 15.51
CA ALA A 140 8.73 3.93 16.21
C ALA A 140 8.95 4.74 17.50
N ALA A 141 7.92 5.40 18.05
CA ALA A 141 8.05 6.18 19.28
C ALA A 141 8.50 5.27 20.44
N GLY A 142 9.48 5.75 21.20
CA GLY A 142 10.09 4.97 22.30
C GLY A 142 11.02 3.82 21.85
N GLY A 143 11.21 3.59 20.54
CA GLY A 143 12.16 2.64 20.01
C GLY A 143 13.57 3.18 19.89
N ASP A 144 14.52 2.26 19.74
CA ASP A 144 15.92 2.55 19.41
C ASP A 144 16.07 2.97 17.93
N ASP A 145 17.30 3.23 17.53
CA ASP A 145 17.61 3.66 16.16
C ASP A 145 17.37 2.55 15.15
N GLN A 146 17.62 1.28 15.48
CA GLN A 146 17.35 0.14 14.60
C GLN A 146 15.85 0.00 14.32
N LYS A 147 15.02 0.13 15.35
CA LYS A 147 13.56 0.11 15.18
C LYS A 147 13.05 1.28 14.34
N ARG A 148 13.64 2.47 14.52
CA ARG A 148 13.28 3.65 13.70
C ARG A 148 13.58 3.43 12.22
N ASP A 149 14.75 2.88 11.91
CA ASP A 149 15.12 2.54 10.53
C ASP A 149 14.23 1.46 9.94
N ALA A 150 13.98 0.38 10.70
CA ALA A 150 13.10 -0.69 10.25
C ALA A 150 11.70 -0.17 9.88
N VAL A 151 11.10 0.68 10.74
CA VAL A 151 9.78 1.28 10.45
C VAL A 151 9.86 2.27 9.28
N ALA A 152 10.95 3.03 9.13
CA ALA A 152 11.13 3.94 8.01
C ALA A 152 11.22 3.19 6.67
N VAL A 153 11.89 2.04 6.63
CA VAL A 153 11.93 1.16 5.45
C VAL A 153 10.56 0.51 5.21
N GLU A 154 9.90 0.07 6.27
CA GLU A 154 8.60 -0.62 6.18
C GLU A 154 7.50 0.22 5.54
N VAL A 155 7.57 1.54 5.58
CA VAL A 155 6.56 2.42 4.95
C VAL A 155 6.82 2.70 3.47
N LEU A 156 8.04 2.51 2.96
CA LEU A 156 8.41 2.81 1.56
C LEU A 156 7.60 2.08 0.48
N PRO A 157 7.17 0.81 0.66
CA PRO A 157 6.33 0.15 -0.33
C PRO A 157 5.03 0.89 -0.66
N HIS A 158 4.50 1.70 0.27
CA HIS A 158 3.28 2.47 0.03
C HIS A 158 3.46 3.57 -1.05
N PRO A 159 4.38 4.54 -0.91
CA PRO A 159 4.62 5.52 -1.97
C PRO A 159 5.07 4.86 -3.28
N LEU A 160 5.95 3.85 -3.23
CA LEU A 160 6.42 3.16 -4.43
C LEU A 160 5.28 2.49 -5.21
N SER A 161 4.35 1.82 -4.54
CA SER A 161 3.17 1.23 -5.19
C SER A 161 2.24 2.27 -5.81
N ILE A 162 2.12 3.46 -5.21
CA ILE A 162 1.36 4.57 -5.79
C ILE A 162 2.07 5.10 -7.03
N VAL A 163 3.41 5.25 -7.00
CA VAL A 163 4.19 5.64 -8.19
C VAL A 163 3.95 4.67 -9.34
N ALA A 164 4.05 3.35 -9.09
CA ALA A 164 3.77 2.33 -10.11
C ALA A 164 2.38 2.50 -10.73
N ARG A 165 1.38 2.83 -9.91
CA ARG A 165 -0.01 3.04 -10.34
C ARG A 165 -0.22 4.30 -11.14
N LEU A 166 0.40 5.42 -10.74
CA LEU A 166 0.21 6.73 -11.37
C LEU A 166 1.08 6.90 -12.63
N LEU A 167 2.26 6.31 -12.63
CA LEU A 167 3.27 6.41 -13.69
C LEU A 167 3.73 4.99 -14.10
N PRO A 168 2.92 4.26 -14.86
CA PRO A 168 3.21 2.87 -15.24
C PRO A 168 4.60 2.73 -15.88
N GLY A 169 5.39 1.77 -15.37
CA GLY A 169 6.75 1.51 -15.84
C GLY A 169 7.82 2.52 -15.39
N ALA A 170 7.47 3.59 -14.68
CA ALA A 170 8.45 4.60 -14.24
C ALA A 170 9.47 4.01 -13.25
N LEU A 171 9.04 3.18 -12.29
CA LEU A 171 9.93 2.61 -11.27
C LEU A 171 11.17 1.90 -11.86
N ALA A 172 11.01 1.22 -13.00
CA ALA A 172 12.11 0.52 -13.66
C ALA A 172 13.15 1.45 -14.31
N ARG A 173 12.83 2.73 -14.49
CA ARG A 173 13.69 3.73 -15.13
C ARG A 173 14.23 4.78 -14.17
N LEU A 174 13.67 4.86 -12.95
CA LEU A 174 14.08 5.84 -11.96
C LEU A 174 15.52 5.59 -11.48
N GLN A 175 16.31 6.66 -11.52
CA GLN A 175 17.60 6.73 -10.85
C GLN A 175 17.38 7.29 -9.45
N TRP A 176 17.70 6.49 -8.43
CA TRP A 176 17.47 6.84 -7.04
C TRP A 176 18.70 7.51 -6.44
N SER A 177 18.49 8.54 -5.64
CA SER A 177 19.47 9.16 -4.74
C SER A 177 18.86 9.19 -3.34
N VAL A 178 19.60 8.70 -2.37
CA VAL A 178 19.08 8.50 -1.02
C VAL A 178 20.00 9.14 0.01
N GLN A 179 19.40 9.86 0.96
CA GLN A 179 20.09 10.39 2.13
C GLN A 179 19.39 9.88 3.39
N ARG A 180 20.18 9.42 4.34
CA ARG A 180 19.77 9.05 5.68
C ARG A 180 20.49 9.95 6.69
N PRO A 181 19.93 11.13 7.02
CA PRO A 181 20.60 12.08 7.93
C PRO A 181 20.83 11.51 9.32
N ILE A 182 19.86 10.80 9.85
CA ILE A 182 19.88 10.08 11.14
C ILE A 182 18.91 8.90 11.08
N ALA A 183 18.95 8.04 12.08
CA ALA A 183 18.06 6.90 12.19
C ALA A 183 16.56 7.28 12.15
N GLY A 184 15.80 6.62 11.30
CA GLY A 184 14.38 6.87 11.08
C GLY A 184 14.06 8.05 10.15
N GLU A 185 15.07 8.63 9.51
CA GLU A 185 14.91 9.73 8.55
C GLU A 185 15.43 9.30 7.18
N LEU A 186 14.60 9.34 6.16
CA LEU A 186 14.98 9.08 4.76
C LEU A 186 14.56 10.25 3.87
N ARG A 187 15.44 10.60 2.94
CA ARG A 187 15.20 11.55 1.85
C ARG A 187 15.54 10.84 0.57
N VAL A 188 14.53 10.49 -0.19
CA VAL A 188 14.67 9.69 -1.41
C VAL A 188 14.25 10.56 -2.58
N LEU A 189 15.11 10.68 -3.58
CA LEU A 189 14.83 11.38 -4.83
C LEU A 189 14.99 10.38 -5.97
N GLY A 190 13.97 10.29 -6.83
CA GLY A 190 14.02 9.53 -8.08
C GLY A 190 13.79 10.44 -9.27
N VAL A 191 14.54 10.25 -10.36
CA VAL A 191 14.37 11.03 -11.59
C VAL A 191 14.36 10.09 -12.79
N ALA A 192 13.38 10.25 -13.67
CA ALA A 192 13.30 9.57 -14.97
C ALA A 192 12.39 10.34 -15.93
N ASP A 193 12.74 10.39 -17.21
CA ASP A 193 11.88 10.87 -18.31
C ASP A 193 11.25 12.27 -18.07
N GLY A 194 11.98 13.17 -17.41
CA GLY A 194 11.49 14.53 -17.12
C GLY A 194 10.55 14.59 -15.91
N VAL A 195 10.27 13.48 -15.23
CA VAL A 195 9.50 13.45 -14.00
C VAL A 195 10.44 13.21 -12.80
N SER A 196 10.24 13.96 -11.73
CA SER A 196 10.94 13.73 -10.47
C SER A 196 9.98 13.23 -9.40
N ILE A 197 10.51 12.44 -8.45
CA ILE A 197 9.75 11.89 -7.33
C ILE A 197 10.54 12.15 -6.07
N SER A 198 9.95 12.79 -5.07
CA SER A 198 10.56 12.89 -3.75
C SER A 198 9.75 12.10 -2.72
N ILE A 199 10.45 11.39 -1.82
CA ILE A 199 9.84 10.67 -0.70
C ILE A 199 10.58 11.05 0.57
N MET A 200 9.94 11.84 1.40
CA MET A 200 10.41 12.15 2.74
C MET A 200 9.76 11.21 3.75
N VAL A 201 10.58 10.43 4.45
CA VAL A 201 10.13 9.61 5.58
C VAL A 201 10.75 10.14 6.85
N SER A 202 9.94 10.35 7.89
CA SER A 202 10.38 10.78 9.21
C SER A 202 9.64 10.02 10.32
N MET A 203 10.40 9.36 11.18
CA MET A 203 9.87 8.75 12.40
C MET A 203 9.88 9.74 13.59
N ARG A 204 10.39 10.96 13.38
CA ARG A 204 10.56 11.99 14.40
C ARG A 204 9.64 13.18 14.22
N ALA A 205 9.36 13.60 12.99
CA ALA A 205 8.54 14.77 12.70
C ALA A 205 7.09 14.59 13.14
N ARG A 206 6.49 15.69 13.61
CA ARG A 206 5.10 15.76 14.06
C ARG A 206 4.40 16.93 13.36
N PRO A 207 3.07 16.89 13.19
CA PRO A 207 2.14 15.78 13.52
C PRO A 207 2.36 14.56 12.63
N THR A 208 1.79 13.39 13.01
CA THR A 208 1.69 12.23 12.12
C THR A 208 0.97 12.65 10.84
N ARG A 209 1.61 12.37 9.69
CA ARG A 209 1.14 12.83 8.39
C ARG A 209 1.53 11.82 7.32
N ASN A 210 0.62 11.58 6.40
CA ASN A 210 0.91 10.80 5.20
C ASN A 210 0.19 11.46 4.03
N ARG A 211 0.93 12.14 3.17
CA ARG A 211 0.37 12.91 2.05
C ARG A 211 1.21 12.76 0.79
N MET A 212 0.56 12.99 -0.33
CA MET A 212 1.20 13.10 -1.63
C MET A 212 0.74 14.39 -2.32
N GLU A 213 1.66 15.07 -2.95
CA GLU A 213 1.36 16.13 -3.91
C GLU A 213 1.75 15.67 -5.32
N ILE A 214 0.87 15.94 -6.29
CA ILE A 214 1.09 15.67 -7.70
C ILE A 214 1.13 17.00 -8.41
N LEU A 215 2.28 17.38 -8.96
CA LEU A 215 2.47 18.63 -9.69
C LEU A 215 2.50 18.32 -11.18
N GLY A 216 1.67 19.00 -11.92
CA GLY A 216 1.63 18.95 -13.38
C GLY A 216 1.65 20.35 -13.97
N GLU A 217 1.90 20.47 -15.26
CA GLU A 217 1.95 21.77 -15.95
C GLU A 217 0.61 22.51 -15.95
N ARG A 218 -0.51 21.77 -15.89
CA ARG A 218 -1.86 22.35 -15.98
C ARG A 218 -2.59 22.45 -14.64
N GLY A 219 -1.96 21.99 -13.55
CA GLY A 219 -2.55 22.01 -12.23
C GLY A 219 -1.83 21.10 -11.27
N SER A 220 -2.40 20.96 -10.08
CA SER A 220 -1.86 20.09 -9.03
C SER A 220 -2.98 19.37 -8.28
N MET A 221 -2.60 18.29 -7.59
CA MET A 221 -3.48 17.58 -6.67
C MET A 221 -2.77 17.34 -5.35
N HIS A 222 -3.49 17.55 -4.24
CA HIS A 222 -3.08 17.15 -2.90
C HIS A 222 -3.88 15.92 -2.49
N VAL A 223 -3.21 14.85 -2.11
CA VAL A 223 -3.81 13.59 -1.65
C VAL A 223 -3.42 13.33 -0.20
N ASP A 224 -4.39 13.32 0.68
CA ASP A 224 -4.19 12.84 2.06
C ASP A 224 -4.29 11.32 2.07
N LEU A 225 -3.14 10.66 2.23
CA LEU A 225 -3.03 9.19 2.24
C LEU A 225 -3.40 8.57 3.59
N PHE A 226 -3.49 9.38 4.65
CA PHE A 226 -3.93 8.91 5.96
C PHE A 226 -5.46 8.78 6.03
N HIS A 227 -6.18 9.75 5.43
CA HIS A 227 -7.63 9.78 5.41
C HIS A 227 -8.23 9.28 4.09
N GLY A 228 -7.47 9.32 2.98
CA GLY A 228 -7.87 8.77 1.68
C GLY A 228 -8.69 9.73 0.81
N PHE A 229 -8.48 11.05 0.88
CA PHE A 229 -9.14 12.03 0.00
C PHE A 229 -8.16 12.76 -0.92
N VAL A 230 -8.70 13.44 -1.93
CA VAL A 230 -7.94 14.27 -2.87
C VAL A 230 -8.60 15.61 -3.07
N ALA A 231 -7.79 16.67 -3.10
CA ALA A 231 -8.15 18.01 -3.55
C ALA A 231 -7.38 18.33 -4.84
N SER A 232 -8.02 19.01 -5.79
CA SER A 232 -7.45 19.35 -7.10
C SER A 232 -7.47 20.86 -7.32
N TYR A 233 -6.38 21.40 -7.85
CA TYR A 233 -6.20 22.82 -8.08
C TYR A 233 -5.82 23.07 -9.53
N GLY A 234 -6.53 24.00 -10.19
CA GLY A 234 -6.22 24.37 -11.57
C GLY A 234 -4.99 25.27 -11.68
N GLY A 235 -4.23 25.11 -12.77
CA GLY A 235 -2.97 25.82 -13.03
C GLY A 235 -3.11 27.26 -13.55
N ALA A 236 -4.30 27.72 -13.92
CA ALA A 236 -4.48 29.10 -14.45
C ALA A 236 -4.28 30.16 -13.36
N VAL A 237 -3.30 31.03 -13.54
CA VAL A 237 -2.90 32.01 -12.53
C VAL A 237 -3.01 33.44 -13.08
N SER A 238 -4.14 34.13 -12.76
CA SER A 238 -4.22 35.61 -12.90
C SER A 238 -3.69 36.30 -11.64
N ARG A 239 -3.34 37.61 -11.74
CA ARG A 239 -2.92 38.39 -10.56
C ARG A 239 -3.95 38.33 -9.43
N THR A 240 -5.23 38.50 -9.76
CA THR A 240 -6.34 38.47 -8.79
C THR A 240 -6.47 37.08 -8.15
N ARG A 241 -6.31 35.99 -8.93
CA ARG A 241 -6.41 34.63 -8.45
C ARG A 241 -5.27 34.28 -7.50
N LYS A 242 -4.06 34.84 -7.70
CA LYS A 242 -2.95 34.66 -6.75
C LYS A 242 -3.28 35.17 -5.35
N MET A 243 -4.00 36.29 -5.24
CA MET A 243 -4.39 36.85 -3.94
C MET A 243 -5.42 35.99 -3.20
N THR A 244 -6.34 35.38 -3.94
CA THR A 244 -7.43 34.55 -3.37
C THR A 244 -7.05 33.06 -3.26
N GLN A 245 -5.94 32.63 -3.88
CA GLN A 245 -5.52 31.24 -3.93
C GLN A 245 -5.43 30.55 -2.57
N PRO A 246 -4.89 31.16 -1.49
CA PRO A 246 -4.86 30.51 -0.19
C PRO A 246 -6.24 30.14 0.35
N PHE A 247 -7.25 30.98 0.10
CA PHE A 247 -8.63 30.70 0.50
C PHE A 247 -9.26 29.60 -0.35
N VAL A 248 -8.96 29.58 -1.66
CA VAL A 248 -9.44 28.52 -2.56
C VAL A 248 -8.83 27.17 -2.16
N ILE A 249 -7.55 27.11 -1.85
CA ILE A 249 -6.87 25.90 -1.37
C ILE A 249 -7.53 25.42 -0.06
N ALA A 250 -7.62 26.31 0.94
CA ALA A 250 -8.16 25.95 2.24
C ALA A 250 -9.61 25.46 2.18
N THR A 251 -10.47 26.13 1.39
CA THR A 251 -11.86 25.71 1.22
C THR A 251 -11.99 24.41 0.43
N THR A 252 -11.18 24.20 -0.60
CA THR A 252 -11.17 22.96 -1.38
C THR A 252 -10.74 21.77 -0.50
N ASP A 253 -9.68 21.93 0.29
CA ASP A 253 -9.23 20.92 1.24
C ASP A 253 -10.28 20.60 2.29
N LEU A 254 -10.91 21.63 2.87
CA LEU A 254 -11.96 21.45 3.86
C LEU A 254 -13.15 20.67 3.29
N VAL A 255 -13.64 21.03 2.09
CA VAL A 255 -14.75 20.34 1.44
C VAL A 255 -14.39 18.90 1.09
N ALA A 256 -13.17 18.65 0.59
CA ALA A 256 -12.68 17.32 0.28
C ALA A 256 -12.60 16.45 1.55
N ALA A 257 -12.04 16.98 2.64
CA ALA A 257 -11.94 16.30 3.92
C ALA A 257 -13.31 15.98 4.53
N ALA A 258 -14.23 16.96 4.57
CA ALA A 258 -15.58 16.81 5.12
C ALA A 258 -16.40 15.77 4.33
N THR A 259 -16.35 15.86 3.00
CA THR A 259 -17.05 14.90 2.12
C THR A 259 -16.52 13.48 2.29
N ASN A 260 -15.21 13.34 2.40
CA ASN A 260 -14.56 12.05 2.65
C ASN A 260 -14.96 11.47 4.00
N LEU A 261 -14.94 12.28 5.06
CA LEU A 261 -15.35 11.86 6.40
C LEU A 261 -16.78 11.33 6.41
N ALA A 262 -17.72 12.07 5.77
CA ALA A 262 -19.12 11.66 5.65
C ALA A 262 -19.24 10.31 4.89
N ARG A 263 -18.55 10.15 3.76
CA ARG A 263 -18.55 8.90 2.98
C ARG A 263 -17.99 7.71 3.77
N ARG A 264 -16.89 7.90 4.50
CA ARG A 264 -16.30 6.86 5.33
C ARG A 264 -17.20 6.45 6.49
N ALA A 265 -17.86 7.42 7.12
CA ALA A 265 -18.85 7.14 8.17
C ALA A 265 -20.02 6.28 7.63
N MET A 266 -20.58 6.65 6.46
CA MET A 266 -21.63 5.86 5.81
C MET A 266 -21.17 4.44 5.44
N ARG A 267 -19.91 4.26 5.01
CA ARG A 267 -19.33 2.95 4.67
C ARG A 267 -18.83 2.16 5.89
N ARG A 268 -18.90 2.70 7.09
CA ARG A 268 -18.35 2.13 8.32
C ARG A 268 -16.87 1.72 8.15
N GLU A 269 -16.06 2.63 7.57
CA GLU A 269 -14.63 2.41 7.29
C GLU A 269 -13.74 3.20 8.25
N PRO A 270 -13.56 2.76 9.52
CA PRO A 270 -12.84 3.52 10.54
C PRO A 270 -11.32 3.55 10.32
N ALA A 271 -10.77 2.48 9.73
CA ALA A 271 -9.32 2.32 9.56
C ALA A 271 -8.96 1.62 8.24
N TYR A 272 -7.70 1.75 7.84
CA TYR A 272 -7.11 1.12 6.65
C TYR A 272 -7.93 1.35 5.37
N PRO A 273 -8.14 2.63 4.97
CA PRO A 273 -8.88 2.94 3.76
C PRO A 273 -8.22 2.26 2.55
N GLY A 274 -9.06 1.67 1.68
CA GLY A 274 -8.60 0.92 0.50
C GLY A 274 -8.46 -0.59 0.69
N LEU A 275 -8.24 -1.12 1.91
CA LEU A 275 -8.12 -2.56 2.13
C LEU A 275 -9.38 -3.32 1.68
N GLY A 276 -10.55 -2.88 2.10
CA GLY A 276 -11.81 -3.53 1.71
C GLY A 276 -12.01 -3.58 0.20
N ARG A 277 -11.63 -2.50 -0.51
CA ARG A 277 -11.71 -2.45 -1.97
C ARG A 277 -10.71 -3.39 -2.64
N LEU A 278 -9.46 -3.41 -2.18
CA LEU A 278 -8.45 -4.36 -2.67
C LEU A 278 -8.98 -5.78 -2.57
N LEU A 279 -9.51 -6.18 -1.40
CA LEU A 279 -10.06 -7.51 -1.20
C LEU A 279 -11.23 -7.80 -2.13
N SER A 280 -12.18 -6.85 -2.27
CA SER A 280 -13.33 -7.02 -3.17
C SER A 280 -12.90 -7.13 -4.63
N GLU A 281 -11.91 -6.36 -5.08
CA GLU A 281 -11.40 -6.43 -6.45
C GLU A 281 -10.62 -7.74 -6.69
N PHE A 282 -9.87 -8.21 -5.69
CA PHE A 282 -9.15 -9.49 -5.76
C PHE A 282 -10.11 -10.68 -5.84
N TYR A 283 -11.16 -10.72 -5.00
CA TYR A 283 -12.15 -11.80 -5.04
C TYR A 283 -12.92 -11.81 -6.36
N ARG A 284 -13.31 -10.64 -6.85
CA ARG A 284 -13.95 -10.54 -8.17
C ARG A 284 -13.03 -11.01 -9.29
N ALA A 285 -11.73 -10.73 -9.23
CA ALA A 285 -10.77 -11.21 -10.20
C ALA A 285 -10.70 -12.74 -10.21
N ILE A 286 -10.74 -13.40 -9.04
CA ILE A 286 -10.81 -14.86 -8.92
C ILE A 286 -12.11 -15.40 -9.55
N GLU A 287 -13.25 -14.82 -9.18
CA GLU A 287 -14.57 -15.27 -9.67
C GLU A 287 -14.73 -15.14 -11.18
N SER A 288 -14.17 -14.08 -11.77
CA SER A 288 -14.28 -13.78 -13.20
C SER A 288 -13.14 -14.33 -14.06
N GLY A 289 -12.10 -14.92 -13.46
CA GLY A 289 -10.88 -15.31 -14.17
C GLY A 289 -10.05 -14.11 -14.67
N ALA A 290 -10.28 -12.92 -14.12
CA ALA A 290 -9.53 -11.72 -14.49
C ALA A 290 -8.12 -11.70 -13.87
N PRO A 291 -7.18 -10.93 -14.41
CA PRO A 291 -5.85 -10.79 -13.82
C PRO A 291 -5.91 -10.15 -12.44
N CYS A 292 -4.83 -10.35 -11.66
CA CYS A 292 -4.66 -9.73 -10.36
C CYS A 292 -4.82 -8.19 -10.44
N PRO A 293 -5.54 -7.54 -9.50
CA PRO A 293 -5.72 -6.09 -9.51
C PRO A 293 -4.42 -5.29 -9.31
N LEU A 294 -3.36 -5.95 -8.84
CA LEU A 294 -1.98 -5.45 -8.85
C LEU A 294 -1.17 -6.29 -9.85
N PRO A 295 -0.67 -5.69 -10.94
CA PRO A 295 0.15 -6.40 -11.91
C PRO A 295 1.42 -6.98 -11.26
N PRO A 296 1.82 -8.24 -11.60
CA PRO A 296 3.06 -8.82 -11.09
C PRO A 296 4.30 -7.97 -11.38
N GLY A 297 4.36 -7.32 -12.55
CA GLY A 297 5.44 -6.41 -12.92
C GLY A 297 5.57 -5.21 -12.01
N ASP A 298 4.45 -4.60 -11.60
CA ASP A 298 4.45 -3.49 -10.64
C ASP A 298 4.92 -3.94 -9.26
N THR A 299 4.49 -5.12 -8.82
CA THR A 299 4.93 -5.73 -7.55
C THR A 299 6.46 -5.94 -7.53
N LEU A 300 7.01 -6.48 -8.63
CA LEU A 300 8.44 -6.69 -8.77
C LEU A 300 9.20 -5.35 -8.81
N ALA A 301 8.72 -4.37 -9.56
CA ALA A 301 9.34 -3.05 -9.66
C ALA A 301 9.36 -2.31 -8.30
N VAL A 302 8.31 -2.48 -7.48
CA VAL A 302 8.28 -1.96 -6.09
C VAL A 302 9.37 -2.63 -5.26
N ALA A 303 9.52 -3.95 -5.32
CA ALA A 303 10.56 -4.68 -4.58
C ALA A 303 11.97 -4.26 -5.02
N GLN A 304 12.22 -4.13 -6.33
CA GLN A 304 13.49 -3.68 -6.88
C GLN A 304 13.84 -2.26 -6.43
N SER A 305 12.90 -1.33 -6.52
CA SER A 305 13.11 0.05 -6.06
C SER A 305 13.38 0.10 -4.55
N LEU A 306 12.66 -0.68 -3.76
CA LEU A 306 12.87 -0.78 -2.31
C LEU A 306 14.29 -1.27 -1.98
N GLU A 307 14.75 -2.33 -2.65
CA GLU A 307 16.09 -2.90 -2.44
C GLU A 307 17.19 -1.88 -2.76
N VAL A 308 17.05 -1.15 -3.88
CA VAL A 308 17.99 -0.08 -4.25
C VAL A 308 18.00 1.03 -3.19
N ILE A 309 16.83 1.50 -2.77
CA ILE A 309 16.72 2.58 -1.77
C ILE A 309 17.33 2.16 -0.42
N VAL A 310 17.07 0.93 0.03
CA VAL A 310 17.61 0.40 1.30
C VAL A 310 19.13 0.30 1.24
N ARG A 311 19.67 -0.20 0.12
CA ARG A 311 21.12 -0.29 -0.11
C ARG A 311 21.78 1.10 -0.13
N GLU A 312 21.23 2.04 -0.88
CA GLU A 312 21.74 3.42 -0.96
C GLU A 312 21.66 4.16 0.38
N ALA A 313 20.68 3.83 1.21
CA ALA A 313 20.57 4.36 2.58
C ALA A 313 21.58 3.76 3.57
N GLY A 314 22.37 2.74 3.17
CA GLY A 314 23.24 1.99 4.05
C GLY A 314 22.48 1.16 5.11
N LEU A 315 21.26 0.79 4.82
CA LEU A 315 20.40 -0.04 5.66
C LEU A 315 20.36 -1.47 5.08
N VAL A 316 21.50 -2.14 5.08
CA VAL A 316 21.59 -3.53 4.63
C VAL A 316 20.92 -4.42 5.68
N ASN A 317 20.05 -5.33 5.24
CA ASN A 317 19.46 -6.37 6.09
C ASN A 317 20.52 -7.39 6.53
#